data_526c8decefba9b6be88a2447b9086e1e
#
_entry.id   526c8decefba9b6be88a2447b9086e1e
#
_cell.length_a   1.000
_cell.length_b   1.000
_cell.length_c   1.000
_cell.angle_alpha   90.00
_cell.angle_beta   90.00
_cell.angle_gamma   90.00
#
_symmetry.space_group_name_H-M   'P 1'
#
loop_
_entity.id
_entity.type
_entity.pdbx_description
1 polymer ?
#
loop_
_entity_poly.entity_id
_entity_poly.type
_entity_poly.pdbx_seq_one_letter_code
_entity_poly.pdbx_strand_id
1 'polypeptide(L)'
;MGKKLTFQVLPLVGAMVPRDDAAKAFLDKYSDKIVEVDTPKVQRSPQHNRLFWAVADKAYATLPDYYADEWMSSQDMVKGLQLAFGICDQLQKPVKGGWEIVQVPKSLDFGNMDQDEFNAVSEKLFRGMAQCLGVSVNELLEA
;
A
#
# COMPACT_ATOMS: atom_id res chain seq x y z
N MET A 1 -16.41 -11.20 -13.71
CA MET A 1 -16.02 -9.94 -13.05
C MET A 1 -16.65 -8.77 -13.77
N GLY A 2 -17.22 -7.84 -13.01
CA GLY A 2 -17.82 -6.64 -13.58
C GLY A 2 -16.78 -5.71 -14.21
N LYS A 3 -17.18 -5.06 -15.28
CA LYS A 3 -16.38 -4.04 -15.93
C LYS A 3 -16.35 -2.79 -15.04
N LYS A 4 -15.18 -2.20 -14.82
CA LYS A 4 -15.07 -0.96 -14.05
C LYS A 4 -15.71 0.19 -14.83
N LEU A 5 -16.45 1.01 -14.10
CA LEU A 5 -17.09 2.22 -14.64
C LEU A 5 -16.34 3.44 -14.12
N THR A 6 -16.11 4.40 -15.00
CA THR A 6 -15.33 5.60 -14.65
C THR A 6 -16.22 6.84 -14.63
N PHE A 7 -16.20 7.54 -13.49
CA PHE A 7 -16.97 8.76 -13.28
C PHE A 7 -16.06 9.88 -12.78
N GLN A 8 -16.44 11.11 -13.09
CA GLN A 8 -15.85 12.30 -12.49
C GLN A 8 -16.83 12.86 -11.46
N VAL A 9 -16.34 13.10 -10.24
CA VAL A 9 -17.15 13.73 -9.19
C VAL A 9 -17.05 15.23 -9.29
N LEU A 10 -18.21 15.90 -9.33
CA LEU A 10 -18.31 17.36 -9.34
C LEU A 10 -18.88 17.82 -8.00
N PRO A 11 -18.04 18.15 -7.01
CA PRO A 11 -18.50 18.42 -5.64
C PRO A 11 -19.40 19.66 -5.54
N LEU A 12 -19.18 20.66 -6.39
CA LEU A 12 -19.97 21.89 -6.35
C LEU A 12 -21.44 21.68 -6.75
N VAL A 13 -21.72 20.70 -7.58
CA VAL A 13 -23.08 20.37 -8.02
C VAL A 13 -23.58 19.05 -7.46
N GLY A 14 -22.76 18.36 -6.69
CA GLY A 14 -23.13 17.08 -6.07
C GLY A 14 -23.45 15.99 -7.08
N ALA A 15 -22.75 15.97 -8.20
CA ALA A 15 -23.03 15.04 -9.30
C ALA A 15 -21.80 14.23 -9.70
N MET A 16 -22.04 13.07 -10.30
CA MET A 16 -21.02 12.26 -10.95
C MET A 16 -21.27 12.28 -12.46
N VAL A 17 -20.21 12.56 -13.23
CA VAL A 17 -20.28 12.63 -14.69
C VAL A 17 -19.56 11.40 -15.26
N PRO A 18 -20.23 10.67 -16.22
CA PRO A 18 -19.59 9.51 -16.82
C PRO A 18 -18.38 9.90 -17.66
N ARG A 19 -17.31 9.10 -17.55
CA ARG A 19 -16.06 9.33 -18.30
C ARG A 19 -15.87 8.34 -19.44
N ASP A 20 -16.69 7.31 -19.51
CA ASP A 20 -16.65 6.33 -20.58
C ASP A 20 -18.05 5.88 -20.99
N ASP A 21 -18.15 5.17 -22.12
CA ASP A 21 -19.42 4.72 -22.65
C ASP A 21 -20.14 3.73 -21.73
N ALA A 22 -19.39 2.88 -21.01
CA ALA A 22 -19.97 1.94 -20.07
C ALA A 22 -20.62 2.65 -18.88
N ALA A 23 -19.98 3.70 -18.36
CA ALA A 23 -20.53 4.52 -17.28
C ALA A 23 -21.78 5.28 -17.74
N LYS A 24 -21.77 5.80 -18.96
CA LYS A 24 -22.93 6.47 -19.55
C LYS A 24 -24.12 5.52 -19.71
N ALA A 25 -23.88 4.32 -20.23
CA ALA A 25 -24.92 3.29 -20.38
C ALA A 25 -25.49 2.90 -19.03
N PHE A 26 -24.65 2.78 -18.00
CA PHE A 26 -25.09 2.51 -16.64
C PHE A 26 -26.03 3.61 -16.11
N LEU A 27 -25.68 4.86 -16.28
CA LEU A 27 -26.54 5.98 -15.85
C LEU A 27 -27.86 5.99 -16.58
N ASP A 28 -27.87 5.76 -17.89
CA ASP A 28 -29.08 5.71 -18.69
C ASP A 28 -30.02 4.57 -18.22
N LYS A 29 -29.44 3.41 -17.87
CA LYS A 29 -30.20 2.25 -17.40
C LYS A 29 -30.82 2.48 -16.02
N TYR A 30 -30.13 3.19 -15.14
CA TYR A 30 -30.50 3.37 -13.74
C TYR A 30 -30.88 4.82 -13.39
N SER A 31 -31.27 5.61 -14.35
CA SER A 31 -31.50 7.06 -14.19
C SER A 31 -32.53 7.42 -13.12
N ASP A 32 -33.53 6.58 -12.90
CA ASP A 32 -34.57 6.80 -11.89
C ASP A 32 -34.36 5.97 -10.62
N LYS A 33 -33.20 5.34 -10.47
CA LYS A 33 -32.95 4.42 -9.36
C LYS A 33 -31.97 5.00 -8.36
N ILE A 34 -32.11 4.63 -7.11
CA ILE A 34 -31.10 4.86 -6.10
C ILE A 34 -30.11 3.69 -6.20
N VAL A 35 -28.83 3.99 -6.38
CA VAL A 35 -27.78 2.99 -6.47
C VAL A 35 -26.78 3.21 -5.32
N GLU A 36 -26.26 2.14 -4.79
CA GLU A 36 -25.18 2.18 -3.80
C GLU A 36 -23.85 2.06 -4.52
N VAL A 37 -22.89 2.85 -4.07
CA VAL A 37 -21.51 2.78 -4.58
C VAL A 37 -20.58 2.60 -3.40
N ASP A 38 -19.53 1.81 -3.62
CA ASP A 38 -18.48 1.67 -2.64
C ASP A 38 -17.69 2.98 -2.51
N THR A 39 -17.12 3.22 -1.32
CA THR A 39 -16.24 4.36 -1.10
C THR A 39 -15.08 4.33 -2.11
N PRO A 40 -14.89 5.40 -2.88
CA PRO A 40 -13.79 5.43 -3.85
C PRO A 40 -12.44 5.32 -3.15
N LYS A 41 -11.55 4.54 -3.73
CA LYS A 41 -10.16 4.45 -3.27
C LYS A 41 -9.29 5.31 -4.16
N VAL A 42 -8.37 6.05 -3.55
CA VAL A 42 -7.37 6.81 -4.29
C VAL A 42 -6.39 5.82 -4.91
N GLN A 43 -6.24 5.88 -6.22
CA GLN A 43 -5.34 5.00 -6.96
C GLN A 43 -3.89 5.27 -6.53
N ARG A 44 -3.11 4.20 -6.30
CA ARG A 44 -1.71 4.34 -5.93
C ARG A 44 -0.89 4.90 -7.09
N SER A 45 0.05 5.79 -6.74
CA SER A 45 0.97 6.39 -7.68
C SER A 45 2.09 5.40 -8.04
N PRO A 46 2.28 5.04 -9.33
CA PRO A 46 3.43 4.22 -9.72
C PRO A 46 4.77 4.89 -9.42
N GLN A 47 4.82 6.23 -9.47
CA GLN A 47 6.02 7.00 -9.14
C GLN A 47 6.37 6.89 -7.67
N HIS A 48 5.38 6.97 -6.78
CA HIS A 48 5.59 6.81 -5.34
C HIS A 48 6.07 5.39 -5.01
N ASN A 49 5.49 4.40 -5.65
CA ASN A 49 5.91 3.01 -5.47
C ASN A 49 7.37 2.80 -5.91
N ARG A 50 7.76 3.34 -7.05
CA ARG A 50 9.16 3.28 -7.53
C ARG A 50 10.12 3.99 -6.60
N LEU A 51 9.73 5.17 -6.10
CA LEU A 51 10.53 5.91 -5.13
C LEU A 51 10.73 5.11 -3.85
N PHE A 52 9.67 4.53 -3.32
CA PHE A 52 9.75 3.70 -2.11
C PHE A 52 10.78 2.57 -2.27
N TRP A 53 10.68 1.80 -3.35
CA TRP A 53 11.59 0.67 -3.57
C TRP A 53 13.01 1.11 -3.90
N ALA A 54 13.19 2.25 -4.57
CA ALA A 54 14.51 2.82 -4.80
C ALA A 54 15.19 3.22 -3.47
N VAL A 55 14.45 3.84 -2.56
CA VAL A 55 14.93 4.18 -1.23
C VAL A 55 15.24 2.92 -0.42
N ALA A 56 14.37 1.92 -0.48
CA ALA A 56 14.59 0.65 0.22
C ALA A 56 15.85 -0.08 -0.29
N ASP A 57 16.06 -0.13 -1.59
CA ASP A 57 17.26 -0.76 -2.18
C ASP A 57 18.52 -0.04 -1.75
N LYS A 58 18.50 1.28 -1.74
CA LYS A 58 19.62 2.10 -1.31
C LYS A 58 19.91 1.93 0.18
N ALA A 59 18.87 1.95 1.00
CA ALA A 59 19.00 1.73 2.44
C ALA A 59 19.62 0.35 2.73
N TYR A 60 19.13 -0.67 2.06
CA TYR A 60 19.65 -2.03 2.21
C TYR A 60 21.14 -2.10 1.82
N ALA A 61 21.53 -1.47 0.72
CA ALA A 61 22.91 -1.47 0.24
C ALA A 61 23.89 -0.80 1.19
N THR A 62 23.41 0.10 2.05
CA THR A 62 24.23 0.88 2.99
C THR A 62 24.05 0.45 4.45
N LEU A 63 23.35 -0.65 4.71
CA LEU A 63 23.15 -1.15 6.08
C LEU A 63 24.46 -1.55 6.74
N PRO A 64 24.59 -1.33 8.07
CA PRO A 64 25.68 -1.91 8.84
C PRO A 64 25.68 -3.44 8.78
N ASP A 65 26.86 -4.03 8.91
CA ASP A 65 27.08 -5.49 8.72
C ASP A 65 26.14 -6.36 9.58
N TYR A 66 25.88 -5.94 10.83
CA TYR A 66 25.02 -6.74 11.71
C TYR A 66 23.56 -6.80 11.27
N TYR A 67 23.08 -5.83 10.49
CA TYR A 67 21.76 -5.90 9.87
C TYR A 67 21.80 -6.67 8.55
N ALA A 68 22.91 -6.60 7.82
CA ALA A 68 23.05 -7.30 6.56
C ALA A 68 22.95 -8.83 6.73
N ASP A 69 23.34 -9.34 7.89
CA ASP A 69 23.23 -10.77 8.21
C ASP A 69 21.78 -11.21 8.51
N GLU A 70 20.92 -10.26 8.88
CA GLU A 70 19.50 -10.54 9.21
C GLU A 70 18.62 -10.63 7.95
N TRP A 71 18.96 -9.89 6.91
CA TRP A 71 18.13 -9.77 5.72
C TRP A 71 18.93 -10.06 4.45
N MET A 72 18.35 -10.88 3.58
CA MET A 72 19.02 -11.30 2.34
C MET A 72 18.76 -10.35 1.18
N SER A 73 17.80 -9.43 1.31
CA SER A 73 17.41 -8.49 0.24
C SER A 73 16.70 -7.27 0.83
N SER A 74 16.53 -6.23 0.01
CA SER A 74 15.70 -5.08 0.41
C SER A 74 14.27 -5.48 0.71
N GLN A 75 13.73 -6.46 0.01
CA GLN A 75 12.40 -7.00 0.26
C GLN A 75 12.30 -7.64 1.65
N ASP A 76 13.30 -8.43 2.03
CA ASP A 76 13.36 -9.04 3.36
C ASP A 76 13.48 -7.98 4.45
N MET A 77 14.29 -6.94 4.22
CA MET A 77 14.40 -5.79 5.13
C MET A 77 13.03 -5.13 5.34
N VAL A 78 12.31 -4.85 4.26
CA VAL A 78 10.99 -4.23 4.32
C VAL A 78 10.02 -5.12 5.11
N LYS A 79 9.99 -6.41 4.83
CA LYS A 79 9.15 -7.37 5.57
C LYS A 79 9.49 -7.40 7.05
N GLY A 80 10.78 -7.41 7.39
CA GLY A 80 11.22 -7.37 8.77
C GLY A 80 10.79 -6.11 9.49
N LEU A 81 10.89 -4.96 8.84
CA LEU A 81 10.43 -3.69 9.38
C LEU A 81 8.90 -3.66 9.51
N GLN A 82 8.17 -4.23 8.57
CA GLN A 82 6.72 -4.35 8.67
C GLN A 82 6.31 -5.13 9.92
N LEU A 83 6.95 -6.26 10.20
CA LEU A 83 6.70 -7.04 11.39
C LEU A 83 7.02 -6.24 12.66
N ALA A 84 8.14 -5.52 12.66
CA ALA A 84 8.55 -4.71 13.81
C ALA A 84 7.57 -3.57 14.10
N PHE A 85 6.97 -2.97 13.07
CA PHE A 85 6.01 -1.87 13.22
C PHE A 85 4.54 -2.31 13.26
N GLY A 86 4.29 -3.62 13.25
CA GLY A 86 2.93 -4.14 13.30
C GLY A 86 2.12 -3.97 12.01
N ILE A 87 2.78 -3.76 10.88
CA ILE A 87 2.15 -3.66 9.55
C ILE A 87 1.98 -5.07 9.00
N CYS A 88 1.09 -5.84 9.61
CA CYS A 88 0.91 -7.26 9.32
C CYS A 88 -0.54 -7.66 9.37
N ASP A 89 -0.85 -8.77 8.71
CA ASP A 89 -2.10 -9.49 8.84
C ASP A 89 -1.90 -10.69 9.75
N GLN A 90 -2.97 -11.13 10.41
CA GLN A 90 -2.96 -12.32 11.23
C GLN A 90 -3.58 -13.47 10.46
N LEU A 91 -2.85 -14.58 10.41
CA LEU A 91 -3.35 -15.83 9.81
C LEU A 91 -3.45 -16.90 10.87
N GLN A 92 -4.48 -17.74 10.76
CA GLN A 92 -4.59 -18.93 11.57
C GLN A 92 -3.92 -20.10 10.84
N LYS A 93 -3.01 -20.76 11.50
CA LYS A 93 -2.25 -21.90 10.98
C LYS A 93 -2.59 -23.13 11.78
N PRO A 94 -2.98 -24.26 11.13
CA PRO A 94 -3.17 -25.52 11.86
C PRO A 94 -1.82 -26.06 12.36
N VAL A 95 -1.78 -26.41 13.63
CA VAL A 95 -0.65 -27.06 14.28
C VAL A 95 -1.14 -28.28 15.02
N LYS A 96 -0.20 -29.16 15.42
CA LYS A 96 -0.55 -30.34 16.20
C LYS A 96 -1.17 -29.90 17.53
N GLY A 97 -2.44 -30.28 17.72
CA GLY A 97 -3.19 -29.96 18.93
C GLY A 97 -4.05 -28.68 18.86
N GLY A 98 -4.17 -28.05 17.68
CA GLY A 98 -5.03 -26.87 17.54
C GLY A 98 -4.63 -25.89 16.44
N TRP A 99 -4.69 -24.61 16.76
CA TRP A 99 -4.43 -23.53 15.82
C TRP A 99 -3.46 -22.54 16.44
N GLU A 100 -2.60 -22.00 15.60
CA GLU A 100 -1.65 -20.94 15.96
C GLU A 100 -1.96 -19.68 15.17
N ILE A 101 -1.86 -18.51 15.81
CA ILE A 101 -1.98 -17.23 15.13
C ILE A 101 -0.58 -16.81 14.69
N VAL A 102 -0.40 -16.60 13.37
CA VAL A 102 0.87 -16.19 12.78
C VAL A 102 0.69 -14.80 12.19
N GLN A 103 1.62 -13.90 12.47
CA GLN A 103 1.66 -12.57 11.85
C GLN A 103 2.48 -12.64 10.58
N VAL A 104 1.93 -12.12 9.48
CA VAL A 104 2.60 -12.03 8.19
C VAL A 104 2.59 -10.58 7.71
N PRO A 105 3.66 -10.10 7.05
CA PRO A 105 3.67 -8.73 6.53
C PRO A 105 2.54 -8.50 5.55
N LYS A 106 1.88 -7.34 5.64
CA LYS A 106 0.86 -6.96 4.66
C LYS A 106 1.48 -6.84 3.28
N SER A 107 0.71 -7.21 2.25
CA SER A 107 1.13 -6.99 0.88
C SER A 107 1.15 -5.49 0.56
N LEU A 108 2.25 -5.02 -0.01
CA LEU A 108 2.40 -3.65 -0.49
C LEU A 108 2.00 -3.48 -1.96
N ASP A 109 1.40 -4.50 -2.54
CA ASP A 109 0.98 -4.47 -3.95
C ASP A 109 -0.15 -3.48 -4.18
N PHE A 110 -0.22 -2.94 -5.39
CA PHE A 110 -1.22 -1.95 -5.79
C PHE A 110 -2.66 -2.41 -5.54
N GLY A 111 -2.95 -3.68 -5.73
CA GLY A 111 -4.28 -4.24 -5.55
C GLY A 111 -4.71 -4.41 -4.09
N ASN A 112 -3.77 -4.37 -3.15
CA ASN A 112 -4.01 -4.70 -1.75
C ASN A 112 -3.95 -3.50 -0.82
N MET A 113 -3.49 -2.35 -1.30
CA MET A 113 -3.28 -1.16 -0.47
C MET A 113 -3.54 0.09 -1.32
N ASP A 114 -4.41 0.98 -0.86
CA ASP A 114 -4.65 2.24 -1.54
C ASP A 114 -3.55 3.27 -1.27
N GLN A 115 -3.61 4.44 -1.91
CA GLN A 115 -2.56 5.45 -1.81
C GLN A 115 -2.45 6.02 -0.39
N ASP A 116 -3.57 6.26 0.30
CA ASP A 116 -3.54 6.83 1.65
C ASP A 116 -2.93 5.86 2.65
N GLU A 117 -3.29 4.58 2.57
CA GLU A 117 -2.71 3.54 3.40
C GLU A 117 -1.22 3.38 3.10
N PHE A 118 -0.84 3.37 1.82
CA PHE A 118 0.56 3.27 1.41
C PHE A 118 1.39 4.47 1.88
N ASN A 119 0.83 5.68 1.86
CA ASN A 119 1.52 6.86 2.38
C ASN A 119 1.87 6.70 3.86
N ALA A 120 0.91 6.24 4.66
CA ALA A 120 1.12 6.02 6.10
C ALA A 120 2.14 4.90 6.35
N VAL A 121 2.04 3.80 5.61
CA VAL A 121 2.95 2.66 5.72
C VAL A 121 4.37 3.04 5.29
N SER A 122 4.52 3.69 4.14
CA SER A 122 5.84 4.09 3.64
C SER A 122 6.55 5.06 4.60
N GLU A 123 5.82 5.97 5.22
CA GLU A 123 6.37 6.89 6.21
C GLU A 123 6.95 6.14 7.41
N LYS A 124 6.22 5.16 7.94
CA LYS A 124 6.72 4.32 9.03
C LYS A 124 7.94 3.51 8.63
N LEU A 125 7.93 2.94 7.43
CA LEU A 125 9.05 2.14 6.94
C LEU A 125 10.29 2.99 6.68
N PHE A 126 10.13 4.20 6.17
CA PHE A 126 11.26 5.14 6.01
C PHE A 126 11.88 5.50 7.36
N ARG A 127 11.06 5.70 8.40
CA ARG A 127 11.58 5.91 9.76
C ARG A 127 12.37 4.70 10.26
N GLY A 128 11.88 3.50 10.01
CA GLY A 128 12.58 2.27 10.37
C GLY A 128 13.92 2.13 9.65
N MET A 129 13.95 2.39 8.35
CA MET A 129 15.19 2.39 7.56
C MET A 129 16.19 3.43 8.08
N ALA A 130 15.72 4.65 8.35
CA ALA A 130 16.56 5.71 8.89
C ALA A 130 17.14 5.33 10.25
N GLN A 131 16.38 4.71 11.13
CA GLN A 131 16.87 4.21 12.40
C GLN A 131 17.97 3.17 12.23
N CYS A 132 17.79 2.22 11.31
CA CYS A 132 18.80 1.20 11.03
C CYS A 132 20.10 1.82 10.51
N LEU A 133 20.03 2.90 9.74
CA LEU A 133 21.19 3.59 9.20
C LEU A 133 21.78 4.64 10.15
N GLY A 134 21.06 4.99 11.22
CA GLY A 134 21.49 6.06 12.13
C GLY A 134 21.42 7.45 11.52
N VAL A 135 20.51 7.67 10.59
CA VAL A 135 20.31 8.96 9.90
C VAL A 135 18.87 9.47 10.10
N SER A 136 18.62 10.72 9.73
CA SER A 136 17.26 11.24 9.68
C SER A 136 16.54 10.77 8.42
N VAL A 137 15.20 10.82 8.43
CA VAL A 137 14.40 10.51 7.25
C VAL A 137 14.75 11.44 6.09
N ASN A 138 14.98 12.72 6.37
CA ASN A 138 15.38 13.68 5.34
C ASN A 138 16.70 13.29 4.67
N GLU A 139 17.69 12.90 5.46
CA GLU A 139 18.97 12.41 4.94
C GLU A 139 18.79 11.15 4.10
N LEU A 140 17.94 10.25 4.54
CA LEU A 140 17.62 9.03 3.79
C LEU A 140 17.04 9.35 2.40
N LEU A 141 16.11 10.30 2.33
CA LEU A 141 15.41 10.64 1.09
C LEU A 141 16.25 11.52 0.15
N GLU A 142 17.17 12.33 0.67
CA GLU A 142 18.01 13.21 -0.11
C GLU A 142 19.21 12.51 -0.75
N ALA A 143 19.62 11.43 -0.22
CA ALA A 143 20.86 10.77 -0.63
C ALA A 143 20.77 10.04 -1.99
#